data_2ba62db9a970ba106bc7c83e51091d1e
#
_entry.id   2ba62db9a970ba106bc7c83e51091d1e
#
_cell.length_a   1.000
_cell.length_b   1.000
_cell.length_c   1.000
_cell.angle_alpha   90.00
_cell.angle_beta   90.00
_cell.angle_gamma   90.00
#
_symmetry.space_group_name_H-M   'P 1'
#
loop_
_entity.id
_entity.type
_entity.pdbx_description
1 polymer ?
#
loop_
_entity_poly.entity_id
_entity_poly.type
_entity_poly.pdbx_seq_one_letter_code
_entity_poly.pdbx_strand_id
1 'polypeptide(L)'
;MNIWQRSARRADKRRRKQETGMTWINRGRAFAGCVALAGALAAAPAGADTGKVGLDLPLLTSPFWQSYNRYLLHYAKDMQIDALAPVNSNGDPAQQITDMNTLLNLGAKGIVVGPLDSAAIGRALDAAAARNVPVVAVDVAPTQGKVAMVVRADNRAYGEKACQYLGEHVRRGKVVQIMGDLASVNGRDRSEAFRACMKGYPNLQVLEIPAAWKGDVAATALDSLLSANPDVKGIYLQAGGVYLSPTLQTLRRKQMLYPAGDAKHVAIVSNDGIPQEYEAIRRGDIDATVSQPADLYARYGLFYIKAALAGRTFKPGPTDHGSVIVQRAPGVLEDQLPAPLVTKANVDDKGLWGNTIK
;
A
#
# COMPACT_ATOMS: atom_id res chain seq x y z
N MET A 1 -11.45 13.29 48.89
CA MET A 1 -12.81 13.36 49.47
C MET A 1 -13.44 14.66 48.99
N ASN A 2 -14.54 14.51 48.21
CA ASN A 2 -15.46 15.58 47.80
C ASN A 2 -15.00 16.63 46.78
N ILE A 3 -15.50 16.54 45.57
CA ILE A 3 -16.45 17.50 44.95
C ILE A 3 -16.65 17.02 43.48
N TRP A 4 -17.54 16.07 43.24
CA TRP A 4 -18.14 15.79 41.92
C TRP A 4 -19.31 14.81 42.02
N GLN A 5 -20.31 15.18 42.82
CA GLN A 5 -21.60 14.49 42.85
C GLN A 5 -22.73 15.48 43.16
N ARG A 6 -23.00 16.45 42.29
CA ARG A 6 -24.25 17.25 42.32
C ARG A 6 -24.46 17.94 40.97
N SER A 7 -24.91 17.25 39.95
CA SER A 7 -25.66 17.90 38.85
C SER A 7 -26.36 16.90 37.90
N ALA A 8 -27.02 15.91 38.44
CA ALA A 8 -27.86 15.00 37.67
C ALA A 8 -29.24 14.84 38.35
N ARG A 9 -29.97 15.93 38.56
CA ARG A 9 -31.39 15.90 38.89
C ARG A 9 -32.05 17.26 38.63
N ARG A 10 -32.24 17.63 37.35
CA ARG A 10 -33.20 18.68 36.93
C ARG A 10 -33.40 18.69 35.42
N ALA A 11 -34.05 17.68 34.86
CA ALA A 11 -34.60 17.73 33.50
C ALA A 11 -35.65 16.64 33.26
N ASP A 12 -36.59 16.47 34.23
CA ASP A 12 -37.74 15.58 34.02
C ASP A 12 -38.99 16.19 34.63
N LYS A 13 -39.46 17.29 34.06
CA LYS A 13 -40.77 17.87 34.33
C LYS A 13 -41.19 18.92 33.29
N ARG A 14 -41.35 18.54 32.02
CA ARG A 14 -42.16 19.33 31.06
C ARG A 14 -42.56 18.45 29.87
N ARG A 15 -43.43 17.48 30.13
CA ARG A 15 -44.23 16.81 29.10
C ARG A 15 -45.48 16.24 29.74
N ARG A 16 -46.48 17.10 29.96
CA ARG A 16 -47.91 16.75 30.10
C ARG A 16 -48.68 18.03 30.18
N LYS A 17 -49.37 18.37 29.08
CA LYS A 17 -50.66 19.03 28.98
C LYS A 17 -50.81 19.64 27.58
N GLN A 18 -51.54 18.98 26.76
CA GLN A 18 -52.79 19.51 26.18
C GLN A 18 -53.30 18.50 25.17
N GLU A 19 -54.13 17.63 25.65
CA GLU A 19 -55.25 17.10 24.91
C GLU A 19 -56.44 17.91 25.37
N THR A 20 -57.29 18.39 24.47
CA THR A 20 -58.76 18.35 24.49
C THR A 20 -59.38 19.40 23.59
N GLY A 21 -60.35 18.93 22.84
CA GLY A 21 -61.56 19.67 22.45
C GLY A 21 -61.54 20.21 20.99
N MET A 22 -62.41 19.93 20.14
CA MET A 22 -63.75 19.38 20.00
C MET A 22 -64.30 19.82 18.60
N THR A 23 -64.80 18.89 17.89
CA THR A 23 -65.90 18.87 16.90
C THR A 23 -66.48 20.21 16.43
N TRP A 24 -66.84 20.30 15.14
CA TRP A 24 -68.20 20.40 14.53
C TRP A 24 -68.15 20.55 13.00
N ILE A 25 -68.75 19.62 12.24
CA ILE A 25 -69.80 19.59 11.24
C ILE A 25 -69.89 20.81 10.28
N ASN A 26 -69.79 20.66 8.96
CA ASN A 26 -70.91 20.35 8.01
C ASN A 26 -70.59 20.53 6.52
N ARG A 27 -71.10 19.59 5.72
CA ARG A 27 -71.75 19.71 4.41
C ARG A 27 -71.07 20.28 3.16
N GLY A 28 -70.70 19.42 2.30
CA GLY A 28 -71.37 19.36 0.93
C GLY A 28 -70.70 20.15 -0.17
N ARG A 29 -70.06 19.42 -1.08
CA ARG A 29 -70.40 19.49 -2.54
C ARG A 29 -69.42 18.59 -3.31
N ALA A 30 -69.95 17.62 -3.99
CA ALA A 30 -69.29 16.79 -4.95
C ALA A 30 -68.73 17.63 -6.11
N PHE A 31 -67.39 17.51 -6.33
CA PHE A 31 -66.81 17.78 -7.63
C PHE A 31 -65.94 16.58 -8.01
N ALA A 32 -66.37 15.91 -9.06
CA ALA A 32 -65.59 14.89 -9.72
C ALA A 32 -64.39 15.56 -10.38
N GLY A 33 -63.23 15.37 -9.79
CA GLY A 33 -61.92 15.77 -10.33
C GLY A 33 -61.13 14.51 -10.64
N CYS A 34 -60.93 14.19 -11.93
CA CYS A 34 -59.98 13.17 -12.36
C CYS A 34 -58.59 13.51 -11.86
N VAL A 35 -58.15 12.82 -10.82
CA VAL A 35 -56.74 12.86 -10.42
C VAL A 35 -55.96 11.91 -11.34
N ALA A 36 -55.32 12.50 -12.37
CA ALA A 36 -54.26 11.80 -13.10
C ALA A 36 -53.09 11.52 -12.12
N LEU A 37 -52.98 10.28 -11.67
CA LEU A 37 -51.76 9.81 -11.03
C LEU A 37 -50.61 9.86 -12.06
N ALA A 38 -49.88 10.98 -12.10
CA ALA A 38 -48.56 11.01 -12.71
C ALA A 38 -47.64 10.20 -11.79
N GLY A 39 -47.45 8.93 -12.07
CA GLY A 39 -46.42 8.08 -11.48
C GLY A 39 -45.07 8.69 -11.80
N ALA A 40 -44.47 9.43 -10.85
CA ALA A 40 -43.08 9.72 -10.91
C ALA A 40 -42.33 8.38 -10.75
N LEU A 41 -41.96 7.74 -11.85
CA LEU A 41 -40.91 6.74 -11.86
C LEU A 41 -39.65 7.49 -11.36
N ALA A 42 -39.34 7.31 -10.10
CA ALA A 42 -38.01 7.60 -9.62
C ALA A 42 -37.06 6.70 -10.41
N ALA A 43 -36.44 7.23 -11.46
CA ALA A 43 -35.32 6.60 -12.12
C ALA A 43 -34.25 6.41 -11.03
N ALA A 44 -34.06 5.17 -10.59
CA ALA A 44 -32.88 4.82 -9.84
C ALA A 44 -31.68 5.36 -10.66
N PRO A 45 -30.67 6.01 -10.02
CA PRO A 45 -29.51 6.43 -10.77
C PRO A 45 -28.92 5.17 -11.41
N ALA A 46 -29.03 5.06 -12.73
CA ALA A 46 -28.29 4.08 -13.50
C ALA A 46 -26.85 4.26 -13.06
N GLY A 47 -26.25 3.23 -12.48
CA GLY A 47 -24.84 3.26 -12.10
C GLY A 47 -24.08 3.76 -13.32
N ALA A 48 -23.45 4.94 -13.20
CA ALA A 48 -22.73 5.52 -14.31
C ALA A 48 -21.76 4.47 -14.81
N ASP A 49 -21.88 4.08 -16.08
CA ASP A 49 -20.88 3.24 -16.75
C ASP A 49 -19.55 4.01 -16.64
N THR A 50 -18.74 3.61 -15.66
CA THR A 50 -17.46 4.26 -15.38
C THR A 50 -16.44 3.97 -16.48
N GLY A 51 -16.83 3.14 -17.46
CA GLY A 51 -15.95 2.67 -18.53
C GLY A 51 -14.83 1.75 -18.03
N LYS A 52 -14.01 1.27 -18.94
CA LYS A 52 -12.95 0.30 -18.62
C LYS A 52 -11.79 0.94 -17.84
N VAL A 53 -11.31 0.25 -16.81
CA VAL A 53 -10.13 0.65 -16.03
C VAL A 53 -8.92 -0.17 -16.48
N GLY A 54 -7.85 0.52 -16.87
CA GLY A 54 -6.56 -0.10 -17.19
C GLY A 54 -5.80 -0.46 -15.90
N LEU A 55 -5.11 -1.60 -15.91
CA LEU A 55 -4.32 -2.10 -14.80
C LEU A 55 -2.89 -2.38 -15.29
N ASP A 56 -1.91 -1.66 -14.76
CA ASP A 56 -0.49 -1.78 -15.15
C ASP A 56 0.33 -2.27 -13.96
N LEU A 57 0.96 -3.42 -14.13
CA LEU A 57 1.75 -4.13 -13.12
C LEU A 57 3.23 -4.05 -13.46
N PRO A 58 4.11 -3.71 -12.51
CA PRO A 58 5.53 -3.52 -12.79
C PRO A 58 6.29 -4.84 -13.01
N LEU A 59 6.01 -5.90 -12.23
CA LEU A 59 6.85 -7.10 -12.22
C LEU A 59 6.12 -8.34 -11.68
N LEU A 60 5.50 -9.14 -12.53
CA LEU A 60 4.77 -10.35 -12.10
C LEU A 60 5.67 -11.56 -11.73
N THR A 61 7.00 -11.47 -11.89
CA THR A 61 7.90 -12.48 -11.32
C THR A 61 8.09 -12.33 -9.81
N SER A 62 7.74 -11.17 -9.22
CA SER A 62 7.76 -10.94 -7.78
C SER A 62 6.52 -11.54 -7.10
N PRO A 63 6.66 -12.38 -6.05
CA PRO A 63 5.55 -12.86 -5.24
C PRO A 63 4.66 -11.76 -4.65
N PHE A 64 5.24 -10.59 -4.32
CA PHE A 64 4.48 -9.44 -3.88
C PHE A 64 3.50 -8.95 -4.96
N TRP A 65 3.99 -8.72 -6.18
CA TRP A 65 3.15 -8.24 -7.29
C TRP A 65 2.18 -9.30 -7.81
N GLN A 66 2.52 -10.59 -7.71
CA GLN A 66 1.56 -11.68 -7.96
C GLN A 66 0.40 -11.64 -6.96
N SER A 67 0.70 -11.41 -5.69
CA SER A 67 -0.30 -11.31 -4.63
C SER A 67 -1.17 -10.05 -4.82
N TYR A 68 -0.53 -8.90 -5.08
CA TYR A 68 -1.23 -7.67 -5.42
C TYR A 68 -2.19 -7.87 -6.60
N ASN A 69 -1.76 -8.51 -7.69
CA ASN A 69 -2.60 -8.78 -8.86
C ASN A 69 -3.83 -9.64 -8.51
N ARG A 70 -3.67 -10.66 -7.66
CA ARG A 70 -4.80 -11.47 -7.19
C ARG A 70 -5.81 -10.64 -6.41
N TYR A 71 -5.36 -9.80 -5.49
CA TYR A 71 -6.23 -8.86 -4.78
C TYR A 71 -6.87 -7.84 -5.71
N LEU A 72 -6.12 -7.31 -6.68
CA LEU A 72 -6.60 -6.33 -7.64
C LEU A 72 -7.79 -6.89 -8.46
N LEU A 73 -7.65 -8.11 -8.98
CA LEU A 73 -8.73 -8.77 -9.75
C LEU A 73 -9.92 -9.12 -8.86
N HIS A 74 -9.68 -9.56 -7.62
CA HIS A 74 -10.73 -9.83 -6.66
C HIS A 74 -11.54 -8.57 -6.33
N TYR A 75 -10.88 -7.49 -5.92
CA TYR A 75 -11.57 -6.24 -5.59
C TYR A 75 -12.18 -5.54 -6.81
N ALA A 76 -11.61 -5.67 -8.01
CA ALA A 76 -12.24 -5.16 -9.22
C ALA A 76 -13.61 -5.81 -9.45
N LYS A 77 -13.70 -7.14 -9.25
CA LYS A 77 -14.97 -7.86 -9.31
C LYS A 77 -15.94 -7.42 -8.22
N ASP A 78 -15.50 -7.34 -6.97
CA ASP A 78 -16.35 -6.96 -5.82
C ASP A 78 -16.88 -5.53 -5.95
N MET A 79 -16.10 -4.61 -6.49
CA MET A 79 -16.46 -3.22 -6.71
C MET A 79 -17.20 -3.01 -8.03
N GLN A 80 -17.44 -4.08 -8.81
CA GLN A 80 -18.09 -4.03 -10.12
C GLN A 80 -17.38 -3.06 -11.10
N ILE A 81 -16.04 -3.12 -11.12
CA ILE A 81 -15.22 -2.34 -12.04
C ILE A 81 -14.98 -3.17 -13.29
N ASP A 82 -15.35 -2.64 -14.47
CA ASP A 82 -14.98 -3.22 -15.77
C ASP A 82 -13.48 -2.95 -16.01
N ALA A 83 -12.64 -3.94 -15.74
CA ALA A 83 -11.20 -3.84 -15.87
C ALA A 83 -10.72 -4.47 -17.18
N LEU A 84 -9.80 -3.79 -17.88
CA LEU A 84 -9.01 -4.40 -18.94
C LEU A 84 -8.10 -5.49 -18.35
N ALA A 85 -7.72 -6.45 -19.17
CA ALA A 85 -6.71 -7.43 -18.77
C ALA A 85 -5.45 -6.71 -18.29
N PRO A 86 -4.89 -7.06 -17.12
CA PRO A 86 -3.68 -6.42 -16.62
C PRO A 86 -2.51 -6.59 -17.58
N VAL A 87 -1.75 -5.51 -17.79
CA VAL A 87 -0.47 -5.54 -18.49
C VAL A 87 0.68 -5.70 -17.49
N ASN A 88 1.82 -6.20 -17.93
CA ASN A 88 2.98 -6.45 -17.08
C ASN A 88 4.25 -5.94 -17.77
N SER A 89 4.85 -4.94 -17.18
CA SER A 89 6.01 -4.24 -17.74
C SER A 89 7.35 -4.98 -17.52
N ASN A 90 7.33 -6.14 -16.86
CA ASN A 90 8.49 -7.03 -16.67
C ASN A 90 9.74 -6.35 -16.07
N GLY A 91 9.56 -5.29 -15.26
CA GLY A 91 10.66 -4.54 -14.66
C GLY A 91 11.34 -3.55 -15.63
N ASP A 92 10.76 -3.29 -16.81
CA ASP A 92 11.27 -2.35 -17.80
C ASP A 92 10.45 -1.05 -17.82
N PRO A 93 11.00 0.10 -17.39
CA PRO A 93 10.30 1.39 -17.41
C PRO A 93 9.89 1.85 -18.81
N ALA A 94 10.62 1.50 -19.87
CA ALA A 94 10.25 1.86 -21.24
C ALA A 94 9.04 1.03 -21.72
N GLN A 95 9.02 -0.27 -21.37
CA GLN A 95 7.86 -1.12 -21.60
C GLN A 95 6.64 -0.58 -20.84
N GLN A 96 6.80 -0.12 -19.60
CA GLN A 96 5.69 0.44 -18.82
C GLN A 96 5.03 1.65 -19.49
N ILE A 97 5.82 2.55 -20.08
CA ILE A 97 5.29 3.69 -20.84
C ILE A 97 4.49 3.18 -22.06
N THR A 98 4.98 2.15 -22.75
CA THR A 98 4.30 1.52 -23.89
C THR A 98 2.99 0.86 -23.45
N ASP A 99 3.01 0.14 -22.34
CA ASP A 99 1.85 -0.54 -21.74
C ASP A 99 0.75 0.45 -21.38
N MET A 100 1.09 1.55 -20.72
CA MET A 100 0.13 2.61 -20.41
C MET A 100 -0.50 3.21 -21.68
N ASN A 101 0.30 3.47 -22.72
CA ASN A 101 -0.23 3.93 -24.02
C ASN A 101 -1.16 2.89 -24.66
N THR A 102 -0.84 1.60 -24.52
CA THR A 102 -1.71 0.51 -24.99
C THR A 102 -3.06 0.53 -24.26
N LEU A 103 -3.06 0.66 -22.93
CA LEU A 103 -4.30 0.78 -22.14
C LEU A 103 -5.13 1.98 -22.58
N LEU A 104 -4.51 3.14 -22.81
CA LEU A 104 -5.17 4.33 -23.33
C LEU A 104 -5.78 4.10 -24.73
N ASN A 105 -5.09 3.39 -25.61
CA ASN A 105 -5.58 3.06 -26.97
C ASN A 105 -6.70 2.02 -26.94
N LEU A 106 -6.73 1.14 -25.95
CA LEU A 106 -7.83 0.21 -25.68
C LEU A 106 -9.06 0.89 -25.04
N GLY A 107 -9.01 2.21 -24.84
CA GLY A 107 -10.13 3.01 -24.36
C GLY A 107 -10.28 3.06 -22.85
N ALA A 108 -9.24 2.78 -22.10
CA ALA A 108 -9.25 2.95 -20.63
C ALA A 108 -9.73 4.36 -20.26
N LYS A 109 -10.70 4.44 -19.35
CA LYS A 109 -11.25 5.71 -18.81
C LYS A 109 -10.54 6.11 -17.50
N GLY A 110 -9.84 5.20 -16.87
CA GLY A 110 -8.98 5.41 -15.72
C GLY A 110 -7.88 4.35 -15.70
N ILE A 111 -6.74 4.60 -15.06
CA ILE A 111 -5.64 3.65 -14.97
C ILE A 111 -5.15 3.56 -13.54
N VAL A 112 -4.89 2.34 -13.05
CA VAL A 112 -4.14 2.06 -11.82
C VAL A 112 -2.79 1.50 -12.22
N VAL A 113 -1.70 2.13 -11.78
CA VAL A 113 -0.32 1.78 -12.15
C VAL A 113 0.58 1.69 -10.93
N GLY A 114 1.47 0.70 -10.89
CA GLY A 114 2.61 0.63 -9.97
C GLY A 114 3.88 1.12 -10.68
N PRO A 115 4.30 2.40 -10.53
CA PRO A 115 5.45 2.93 -11.27
C PRO A 115 6.75 2.18 -10.98
N LEU A 116 7.54 1.88 -12.01
CA LEU A 116 8.90 1.34 -11.89
C LEU A 116 9.91 2.45 -11.61
N ASP A 117 9.90 3.48 -12.45
CA ASP A 117 10.72 4.68 -12.33
C ASP A 117 9.83 5.89 -12.04
N SER A 118 10.13 6.59 -10.94
CA SER A 118 9.31 7.69 -10.45
C SER A 118 9.33 8.93 -11.36
N ALA A 119 10.36 9.13 -12.16
CA ALA A 119 10.47 10.25 -13.09
C ALA A 119 10.03 9.85 -14.50
N ALA A 120 10.49 8.70 -15.00
CA ALA A 120 10.22 8.26 -16.36
C ALA A 120 8.73 8.06 -16.64
N ILE A 121 7.95 7.60 -15.66
CA ILE A 121 6.50 7.40 -15.77
C ILE A 121 5.76 8.71 -16.10
N GLY A 122 6.34 9.87 -15.82
CA GLY A 122 5.75 11.19 -16.08
C GLY A 122 5.25 11.36 -17.51
N ARG A 123 5.97 10.82 -18.51
CA ARG A 123 5.56 10.88 -19.93
C ARG A 123 4.22 10.17 -20.18
N ALA A 124 4.02 9.01 -19.55
CA ALA A 124 2.77 8.26 -19.69
C ALA A 124 1.64 8.94 -18.92
N LEU A 125 1.94 9.56 -17.78
CA LEU A 125 0.97 10.36 -17.01
C LEU A 125 0.51 11.59 -17.79
N ASP A 126 1.42 12.27 -18.50
CA ASP A 126 1.09 13.40 -19.36
C ASP A 126 0.22 12.97 -20.55
N ALA A 127 0.52 11.82 -21.15
CA ALA A 127 -0.31 11.23 -22.22
C ALA A 127 -1.74 10.88 -21.74
N ALA A 128 -1.88 10.37 -20.52
CA ALA A 128 -3.18 10.12 -19.90
C ALA A 128 -3.92 11.42 -19.60
N ALA A 129 -3.24 12.42 -19.04
CA ALA A 129 -3.80 13.73 -18.74
C ALA A 129 -4.30 14.45 -20.01
N ALA A 130 -3.57 14.38 -21.12
CA ALA A 130 -3.97 14.92 -22.41
C ALA A 130 -5.28 14.32 -22.96
N ARG A 131 -5.62 13.11 -22.52
CA ARG A 131 -6.86 12.39 -22.87
C ARG A 131 -7.94 12.50 -21.78
N ASN A 132 -7.71 13.30 -20.72
CA ASN A 132 -8.58 13.40 -19.54
C ASN A 132 -8.82 12.05 -18.84
N VAL A 133 -7.83 11.14 -18.87
CA VAL A 133 -7.88 9.84 -18.19
C VAL A 133 -7.18 9.98 -16.83
N PRO A 134 -7.90 9.89 -15.70
CA PRO A 134 -7.28 9.92 -14.40
C PRO A 134 -6.40 8.68 -14.16
N VAL A 135 -5.32 8.88 -13.43
CA VAL A 135 -4.40 7.82 -13.03
C VAL A 135 -4.25 7.80 -11.52
N VAL A 136 -4.29 6.62 -10.92
CA VAL A 136 -3.92 6.37 -9.52
C VAL A 136 -2.61 5.60 -9.53
N ALA A 137 -1.60 6.13 -8.85
CA ALA A 137 -0.34 5.44 -8.63
C ALA A 137 -0.41 4.64 -7.33
N VAL A 138 0.07 3.39 -7.35
CA VAL A 138 0.14 2.53 -6.17
C VAL A 138 1.59 2.18 -5.87
N ASP A 139 1.92 1.98 -4.58
CA ASP A 139 3.24 1.63 -4.06
C ASP A 139 4.29 2.72 -4.31
N VAL A 140 4.58 3.09 -5.54
CA VAL A 140 5.61 4.06 -5.90
C VAL A 140 4.99 5.39 -6.33
N ALA A 141 5.41 6.48 -5.69
CA ALA A 141 4.97 7.82 -6.08
C ALA A 141 5.75 8.33 -7.31
N PRO A 142 5.07 8.85 -8.34
CA PRO A 142 5.74 9.57 -9.41
C PRO A 142 6.27 10.91 -8.91
N THR A 143 7.37 11.38 -9.50
CA THR A 143 7.95 12.71 -9.24
C THR A 143 7.57 13.74 -10.30
N GLN A 144 6.96 13.31 -11.40
CA GLN A 144 6.49 14.12 -12.51
C GLN A 144 5.15 13.60 -13.01
N GLY A 145 4.40 14.44 -13.74
CA GLY A 145 3.08 14.12 -14.23
C GLY A 145 1.98 14.28 -13.17
N LYS A 146 0.73 14.10 -13.58
CA LYS A 146 -0.45 14.28 -12.73
C LYS A 146 -1.09 12.95 -12.37
N VAL A 147 -1.37 12.75 -11.10
CA VAL A 147 -2.15 11.62 -10.59
C VAL A 147 -3.34 12.09 -9.76
N ALA A 148 -4.41 11.33 -9.73
CA ALA A 148 -5.58 11.61 -8.90
C ALA A 148 -5.32 11.29 -7.41
N MET A 149 -4.52 10.27 -7.15
CA MET A 149 -4.09 9.85 -5.82
C MET A 149 -2.83 8.97 -5.94
N VAL A 150 -1.97 9.04 -4.94
CA VAL A 150 -0.94 8.03 -4.67
C VAL A 150 -1.40 7.18 -3.49
N VAL A 151 -1.38 5.85 -3.61
CA VAL A 151 -1.73 4.91 -2.55
C VAL A 151 -0.49 4.11 -2.18
N ARG A 152 0.12 4.41 -1.03
CA ARG A 152 1.36 3.74 -0.60
C ARG A 152 1.52 3.78 0.92
N ALA A 153 2.42 2.96 1.44
CA ALA A 153 2.86 3.10 2.82
C ALA A 153 4.06 4.05 2.94
N ASP A 154 4.33 4.53 4.16
CA ASP A 154 5.51 5.37 4.43
C ASP A 154 6.82 4.57 4.30
N ASN A 155 7.48 4.73 3.17
CA ASN A 155 8.72 4.01 2.86
C ASN A 155 9.95 4.49 3.67
N ARG A 156 9.91 5.69 4.23
CA ARG A 156 10.95 6.13 5.18
C ARG A 156 10.85 5.33 6.48
N ALA A 157 9.62 5.14 6.98
CA ALA A 157 9.36 4.32 8.14
C ALA A 157 9.83 2.86 7.96
N TYR A 158 9.90 2.34 6.72
CA TYR A 158 10.45 1.00 6.47
C TYR A 158 11.94 0.94 6.80
N GLY A 159 12.72 1.88 6.28
CA GLY A 159 14.14 1.98 6.58
C GLY A 159 14.43 2.20 8.06
N GLU A 160 13.62 3.04 8.71
CA GLU A 160 13.72 3.32 10.15
C GLU A 160 13.43 2.08 10.99
N LYS A 161 12.33 1.35 10.74
CA LYS A 161 11.98 0.10 11.45
C LYS A 161 13.05 -0.98 11.30
N ALA A 162 13.57 -1.15 10.08
CA ALA A 162 14.64 -2.11 9.83
C ALA A 162 15.92 -1.73 10.58
N CYS A 163 16.29 -0.44 10.57
CA CYS A 163 17.44 0.06 11.31
C CYS A 163 17.28 -0.12 12.82
N GLN A 164 16.14 0.28 13.38
CA GLN A 164 15.87 0.14 14.82
C GLN A 164 15.99 -1.33 15.25
N TYR A 165 15.33 -2.23 14.51
CA TYR A 165 15.42 -3.65 14.81
C TYR A 165 16.87 -4.15 14.80
N LEU A 166 17.61 -3.89 13.73
CA LEU A 166 19.00 -4.34 13.61
C LEU A 166 19.92 -3.68 14.65
N GLY A 167 19.72 -2.39 14.91
CA GLY A 167 20.50 -1.64 15.90
C GLY A 167 20.35 -2.19 17.32
N GLU A 168 19.12 -2.57 17.70
CA GLU A 168 18.81 -3.12 19.02
C GLU A 168 19.30 -4.57 19.19
N HIS A 169 19.27 -5.39 18.12
CA HIS A 169 19.58 -6.82 18.20
C HIS A 169 21.04 -7.14 17.84
N VAL A 170 21.63 -6.43 16.87
CA VAL A 170 23.02 -6.66 16.44
C VAL A 170 24.03 -5.93 17.36
N ARG A 171 23.72 -4.71 17.75
CA ARG A 171 24.47 -3.84 18.67
C ARG A 171 25.88 -3.46 18.21
N ARG A 172 26.66 -4.34 17.55
CA ARG A 172 28.01 -4.07 17.02
C ARG A 172 28.36 -4.99 15.86
N GLY A 173 29.17 -4.53 14.94
CA GLY A 173 29.68 -5.31 13.79
C GLY A 173 29.22 -4.72 12.47
N LYS A 174 29.13 -5.55 11.43
CA LYS A 174 28.75 -5.13 10.08
C LYS A 174 27.32 -5.50 9.76
N VAL A 175 26.60 -4.57 9.12
CA VAL A 175 25.24 -4.74 8.63
C VAL A 175 25.21 -4.45 7.14
N VAL A 176 24.64 -5.34 6.36
CA VAL A 176 24.48 -5.18 4.91
C VAL A 176 23.09 -4.62 4.60
N GLN A 177 23.01 -3.56 3.79
CA GLN A 177 21.79 -3.06 3.20
C GLN A 177 21.73 -3.48 1.74
N ILE A 178 20.80 -4.38 1.37
CA ILE A 178 20.51 -4.72 -0.03
C ILE A 178 19.44 -3.77 -0.55
N MET A 179 19.90 -2.81 -1.35
CA MET A 179 19.12 -1.65 -1.75
C MET A 179 18.23 -1.95 -2.95
N GLY A 180 17.09 -1.27 -2.99
CA GLY A 180 16.23 -1.19 -4.16
C GLY A 180 16.82 -0.30 -5.27
N ASP A 181 16.01 -0.06 -6.31
CA ASP A 181 16.38 0.88 -7.36
C ASP A 181 16.26 2.33 -6.86
N LEU A 182 17.30 3.11 -7.05
CA LEU A 182 17.33 4.52 -6.68
C LEU A 182 16.60 5.43 -7.68
N ALA A 183 16.21 4.93 -8.85
CA ALA A 183 15.28 5.61 -9.75
C ALA A 183 13.85 5.63 -9.18
N SER A 184 13.53 4.68 -8.29
CA SER A 184 12.29 4.65 -7.52
C SER A 184 12.42 5.47 -6.22
N VAL A 185 11.40 6.28 -5.88
CA VAL A 185 11.34 6.96 -4.58
C VAL A 185 11.35 5.97 -3.42
N ASN A 186 10.81 4.75 -3.58
CA ASN A 186 10.83 3.73 -2.54
C ASN A 186 12.25 3.30 -2.20
N GLY A 187 13.08 3.02 -3.20
CA GLY A 187 14.49 2.68 -2.99
C GLY A 187 15.26 3.79 -2.30
N ARG A 188 15.04 5.05 -2.70
CA ARG A 188 15.64 6.22 -2.05
C ARG A 188 15.17 6.38 -0.61
N ASP A 189 13.85 6.44 -0.39
CA ASP A 189 13.25 6.64 0.94
C ASP A 189 13.75 5.59 1.94
N ARG A 190 13.70 4.29 1.56
CA ARG A 190 14.18 3.18 2.41
C ARG A 190 15.67 3.29 2.71
N SER A 191 16.49 3.59 1.68
CA SER A 191 17.95 3.68 1.81
C SER A 191 18.39 4.85 2.68
N GLU A 192 17.84 6.04 2.44
CA GLU A 192 18.17 7.25 3.16
C GLU A 192 17.73 7.19 4.63
N ALA A 193 16.51 6.69 4.89
CA ALA A 193 16.00 6.56 6.25
C ALA A 193 16.79 5.53 7.07
N PHE A 194 17.13 4.38 6.47
CA PHE A 194 17.99 3.38 7.10
C PHE A 194 19.35 3.97 7.44
N ARG A 195 19.99 4.61 6.48
CA ARG A 195 21.32 5.24 6.64
C ARG A 195 21.30 6.37 7.68
N ALA A 196 20.24 7.18 7.70
CA ALA A 196 20.07 8.25 8.69
C ALA A 196 19.91 7.71 10.10
N CYS A 197 19.07 6.69 10.29
CA CYS A 197 18.83 6.01 11.56
C CYS A 197 20.10 5.31 12.07
N MET A 198 20.87 4.65 11.21
CA MET A 198 22.11 3.94 11.57
C MET A 198 23.20 4.85 12.16
N LYS A 199 23.14 6.16 11.95
CA LYS A 199 24.03 7.12 12.65
C LYS A 199 23.86 7.09 14.17
N GLY A 200 22.67 6.66 14.66
CA GLY A 200 22.40 6.43 16.07
C GLY A 200 23.05 5.16 16.66
N TYR A 201 23.63 4.31 15.81
CA TYR A 201 24.27 3.05 16.19
C TYR A 201 25.75 3.03 15.78
N PRO A 202 26.64 3.83 16.40
CA PRO A 202 27.99 4.06 15.94
C PRO A 202 28.91 2.80 15.96
N ASN A 203 28.48 1.75 16.65
CA ASN A 203 29.19 0.47 16.67
C ASN A 203 28.82 -0.45 15.50
N LEU A 204 27.91 -0.02 14.61
CA LEU A 204 27.50 -0.75 13.42
C LEU A 204 28.05 -0.08 12.17
N GLN A 205 28.78 -0.84 11.36
CA GLN A 205 29.24 -0.43 10.05
C GLN A 205 28.24 -0.89 8.99
N VAL A 206 27.69 0.05 8.21
CA VAL A 206 26.79 -0.27 7.10
C VAL A 206 27.59 -0.53 5.83
N LEU A 207 27.32 -1.68 5.19
CA LEU A 207 27.80 -2.04 3.87
C LEU A 207 26.60 -2.05 2.91
N GLU A 208 26.74 -1.47 1.72
CA GLU A 208 25.64 -1.29 0.78
C GLU A 208 25.80 -2.12 -0.49
N ILE A 209 24.70 -2.75 -0.92
CA ILE A 209 24.58 -3.46 -2.21
C ILE A 209 23.49 -2.80 -3.03
N PRO A 210 23.81 -2.00 -4.06
CA PRO A 210 22.84 -1.41 -4.97
C PRO A 210 22.33 -2.48 -5.96
N ALA A 211 21.27 -3.20 -5.59
CA ALA A 211 20.76 -4.34 -6.35
C ALA A 211 19.64 -3.98 -7.35
N ALA A 212 19.10 -2.74 -7.31
CA ALA A 212 18.13 -2.20 -8.28
C ALA A 212 16.96 -3.15 -8.59
N TRP A 213 16.36 -3.74 -7.55
CA TRP A 213 15.28 -4.75 -7.61
C TRP A 213 15.62 -6.00 -8.42
N LYS A 214 16.91 -6.38 -8.51
CA LYS A 214 17.39 -7.56 -9.24
C LYS A 214 17.98 -8.59 -8.28
N GLY A 215 17.34 -9.76 -8.20
CA GLY A 215 17.71 -10.81 -7.24
C GLY A 215 19.05 -11.47 -7.55
N ASP A 216 19.41 -11.64 -8.83
CA ASP A 216 20.68 -12.16 -9.29
C ASP A 216 21.84 -11.21 -8.98
N VAL A 217 21.63 -9.90 -9.15
CA VAL A 217 22.62 -8.86 -8.75
C VAL A 217 22.83 -8.90 -7.25
N ALA A 218 21.75 -8.97 -6.47
CA ALA A 218 21.81 -9.08 -5.01
C ALA A 218 22.60 -10.33 -4.58
N ALA A 219 22.30 -11.50 -5.17
CA ALA A 219 22.96 -12.77 -4.84
C ALA A 219 24.46 -12.71 -5.11
N THR A 220 24.87 -12.24 -6.29
CA THR A 220 26.26 -12.16 -6.71
C THR A 220 27.06 -11.19 -5.85
N ALA A 221 26.50 -10.00 -5.61
CA ALA A 221 27.16 -8.99 -4.79
C ALA A 221 27.23 -9.41 -3.30
N LEU A 222 26.18 -10.03 -2.76
CA LEU A 222 26.18 -10.56 -1.39
C LEU A 222 27.19 -11.68 -1.22
N ASP A 223 27.30 -12.59 -2.18
CA ASP A 223 28.28 -13.68 -2.14
C ASP A 223 29.72 -13.16 -2.04
N SER A 224 30.05 -12.17 -2.89
CA SER A 224 31.36 -11.51 -2.87
C SER A 224 31.60 -10.73 -1.58
N LEU A 225 30.59 -9.97 -1.11
CA LEU A 225 30.67 -9.17 0.09
C LEU A 225 30.92 -10.05 1.34
N LEU A 226 30.17 -11.15 1.48
CA LEU A 226 30.31 -12.07 2.62
C LEU A 226 31.66 -12.81 2.61
N SER A 227 32.24 -13.07 1.42
CA SER A 227 33.59 -13.65 1.32
C SER A 227 34.67 -12.69 1.89
N ALA A 228 34.50 -11.39 1.61
CA ALA A 228 35.39 -10.36 2.13
C ALA A 228 35.08 -9.94 3.60
N ASN A 229 33.86 -10.21 4.07
CA ASN A 229 33.37 -9.80 5.39
C ASN A 229 32.62 -10.95 6.08
N PRO A 230 33.34 -12.00 6.55
CA PRO A 230 32.71 -13.14 7.21
C PRO A 230 32.12 -12.79 8.59
N ASP A 231 32.35 -11.59 9.07
CA ASP A 231 31.91 -11.03 10.34
C ASP A 231 30.60 -10.20 10.23
N VAL A 232 29.89 -10.27 9.09
CA VAL A 232 28.55 -9.67 8.93
C VAL A 232 27.59 -10.27 9.96
N LYS A 233 26.85 -9.40 10.66
CA LYS A 233 25.92 -9.75 11.75
C LYS A 233 24.47 -9.41 11.45
N GLY A 234 24.20 -8.58 10.42
CA GLY A 234 22.85 -8.22 10.06
C GLY A 234 22.70 -7.94 8.57
N ILE A 235 21.50 -8.14 8.06
CA ILE A 235 21.15 -7.87 6.65
C ILE A 235 19.75 -7.21 6.61
N TYR A 236 19.65 -6.09 5.89
CA TYR A 236 18.39 -5.45 5.53
C TYR A 236 18.08 -5.69 4.07
N LEU A 237 16.95 -6.32 3.78
CA LEU A 237 16.42 -6.58 2.44
C LEU A 237 15.32 -5.57 2.14
N GLN A 238 15.53 -4.66 1.18
CA GLN A 238 14.51 -3.66 0.85
C GLN A 238 13.30 -4.20 0.07
N ALA A 239 13.34 -5.46 -0.39
CA ALA A 239 12.23 -6.12 -1.06
C ALA A 239 12.33 -7.65 -0.89
N GLY A 240 11.51 -8.23 -0.04
CA GLY A 240 11.49 -9.67 0.22
C GLY A 240 11.05 -10.49 -1.00
N GLY A 241 10.10 -9.98 -1.76
CA GLY A 241 9.63 -10.61 -3.00
C GLY A 241 10.71 -10.78 -4.08
N VAL A 242 11.84 -10.10 -3.93
CA VAL A 242 12.96 -10.18 -4.87
C VAL A 242 14.21 -10.76 -4.22
N TYR A 243 14.50 -10.38 -2.96
CA TYR A 243 15.80 -10.63 -2.33
C TYR A 243 15.83 -11.79 -1.34
N LEU A 244 14.67 -12.20 -0.79
CA LEU A 244 14.63 -13.23 0.26
C LEU A 244 15.28 -14.53 -0.20
N SER A 245 14.75 -15.12 -1.28
CA SER A 245 15.22 -16.42 -1.77
C SER A 245 16.71 -16.43 -2.12
N PRO A 246 17.23 -15.50 -2.95
CA PRO A 246 18.65 -15.47 -3.28
C PRO A 246 19.56 -15.21 -2.08
N THR A 247 19.13 -14.39 -1.09
CA THR A 247 19.88 -14.15 0.15
C THR A 247 20.00 -15.42 0.97
N LEU A 248 18.86 -16.10 1.24
CA LEU A 248 18.89 -17.34 2.02
C LEU A 248 19.70 -18.45 1.33
N GLN A 249 19.63 -18.56 0.00
CA GLN A 249 20.46 -19.50 -0.76
C GLN A 249 21.96 -19.18 -0.63
N THR A 250 22.32 -17.89 -0.71
CA THR A 250 23.72 -17.46 -0.54
C THR A 250 24.25 -17.77 0.86
N LEU A 251 23.45 -17.48 1.91
CA LEU A 251 23.83 -17.81 3.29
C LEU A 251 23.96 -19.31 3.52
N ARG A 252 23.09 -20.15 2.91
CA ARG A 252 23.22 -21.61 2.98
C ARG A 252 24.51 -22.11 2.33
N ARG A 253 24.83 -21.66 1.12
CA ARG A 253 26.07 -22.04 0.45
C ARG A 253 27.33 -21.68 1.25
N LYS A 254 27.28 -20.53 1.95
CA LYS A 254 28.37 -20.06 2.80
C LYS A 254 28.36 -20.63 4.21
N GLN A 255 27.43 -21.52 4.53
CA GLN A 255 27.24 -22.08 5.87
C GLN A 255 27.07 -20.99 6.96
N MET A 256 26.35 -19.92 6.59
CA MET A 256 26.05 -18.77 7.46
C MET A 256 24.56 -18.67 7.83
N LEU A 257 23.70 -19.55 7.33
CA LEU A 257 22.28 -19.57 7.69
C LEU A 257 22.09 -20.42 8.95
N TYR A 258 22.00 -19.77 10.08
CA TYR A 258 21.67 -20.34 11.37
C TYR A 258 20.33 -19.81 11.85
N PRO A 259 19.52 -20.57 12.59
CA PRO A 259 18.22 -20.11 13.05
C PRO A 259 18.35 -19.00 14.10
N ALA A 260 17.36 -18.14 14.22
CA ALA A 260 17.25 -17.13 15.25
C ALA A 260 17.43 -17.76 16.66
N GLY A 261 18.25 -17.15 17.48
CA GLY A 261 18.68 -17.64 18.79
C GLY A 261 20.01 -18.39 18.79
N ASP A 262 20.54 -18.80 17.64
CA ASP A 262 21.91 -19.32 17.53
C ASP A 262 22.93 -18.16 17.61
N ALA A 263 24.06 -18.38 18.29
CA ALA A 263 25.12 -17.38 18.44
C ALA A 263 25.76 -16.95 17.11
N LYS A 264 25.66 -17.78 16.07
CA LYS A 264 26.14 -17.53 14.71
C LYS A 264 25.06 -16.94 13.79
N HIS A 265 23.86 -16.73 14.29
CA HIS A 265 22.76 -16.18 13.50
C HIS A 265 23.12 -14.80 12.94
N VAL A 266 22.79 -14.58 11.67
CA VAL A 266 22.83 -13.28 11.02
C VAL A 266 21.41 -12.71 11.05
N ALA A 267 21.20 -11.63 11.79
CA ALA A 267 19.89 -11.03 11.93
C ALA A 267 19.40 -10.45 10.59
N ILE A 268 18.21 -10.83 10.13
CA ILE A 268 17.69 -10.43 8.83
C ILE A 268 16.35 -9.73 8.99
N VAL A 269 16.27 -8.48 8.53
CA VAL A 269 15.02 -7.73 8.39
C VAL A 269 14.73 -7.55 6.92
N SER A 270 13.51 -7.88 6.52
CA SER A 270 13.04 -7.77 5.14
C SER A 270 11.91 -6.74 5.01
N ASN A 271 11.47 -6.48 3.79
CA ASN A 271 10.25 -5.75 3.48
C ASN A 271 9.40 -6.62 2.56
N ASP A 272 8.13 -6.39 2.55
CA ASP A 272 7.00 -6.80 1.73
C ASP A 272 5.92 -7.53 2.54
N GLY A 273 6.26 -8.47 3.42
CA GLY A 273 5.28 -9.25 4.18
C GLY A 273 4.65 -10.36 3.34
N ILE A 274 5.38 -10.92 2.38
CA ILE A 274 4.92 -12.05 1.57
C ILE A 274 4.82 -13.34 2.41
N PRO A 275 3.98 -14.31 2.02
CA PRO A 275 3.85 -15.59 2.74
C PRO A 275 5.20 -16.26 3.01
N GLN A 276 6.13 -16.21 2.06
CA GLN A 276 7.47 -16.80 2.15
C GLN A 276 8.32 -16.17 3.26
N GLU A 277 8.17 -14.86 3.51
CA GLU A 277 8.83 -14.18 4.63
C GLU A 277 8.24 -14.63 5.97
N TYR A 278 6.92 -14.76 6.06
CA TYR A 278 6.26 -15.24 7.27
C TYR A 278 6.68 -16.67 7.61
N GLU A 279 6.77 -17.54 6.60
CA GLU A 279 7.33 -18.89 6.77
C GLU A 279 8.80 -18.86 7.23
N ALA A 280 9.60 -17.96 6.67
CA ALA A 280 11.00 -17.80 7.07
C ALA A 280 11.13 -17.28 8.51
N ILE A 281 10.25 -16.37 8.95
CA ILE A 281 10.18 -15.91 10.36
C ILE A 281 9.77 -17.07 11.28
N ARG A 282 8.78 -17.88 10.90
CA ARG A 282 8.35 -19.04 11.70
C ARG A 282 9.47 -20.03 11.92
N ARG A 283 10.29 -20.28 10.89
CA ARG A 283 11.44 -21.17 10.97
C ARG A 283 12.64 -20.54 11.68
N GLY A 284 12.66 -19.19 11.83
CA GLY A 284 13.81 -18.45 12.34
C GLY A 284 14.91 -18.24 11.31
N ASP A 285 14.63 -18.42 10.00
CA ASP A 285 15.57 -18.09 8.92
C ASP A 285 15.80 -16.58 8.78
N ILE A 286 14.79 -15.78 9.11
CA ILE A 286 14.84 -14.32 9.23
C ILE A 286 14.10 -13.87 10.49
N ASP A 287 14.36 -12.65 10.95
CA ASP A 287 13.87 -12.13 12.23
C ASP A 287 12.58 -11.33 12.08
N ALA A 288 12.51 -10.50 11.04
CA ALA A 288 11.40 -9.61 10.84
C ALA A 288 11.18 -9.25 9.36
N THR A 289 9.98 -8.76 9.06
CA THR A 289 9.68 -8.04 7.82
C THR A 289 8.78 -6.84 8.11
N VAL A 290 8.95 -5.74 7.39
CA VAL A 290 7.97 -4.66 7.37
C VAL A 290 6.92 -5.03 6.31
N SER A 291 5.71 -5.33 6.78
CA SER A 291 4.64 -5.82 5.89
C SER A 291 4.04 -4.69 5.07
N GLN A 292 4.30 -4.69 3.77
CA GLN A 292 3.75 -3.78 2.79
C GLN A 292 2.32 -4.21 2.44
N PRO A 293 1.29 -3.34 2.54
CA PRO A 293 -0.10 -3.78 2.48
C PRO A 293 -0.61 -4.00 1.04
N ALA A 294 -0.23 -5.13 0.42
CA ALA A 294 -0.56 -5.46 -0.97
C ALA A 294 -2.08 -5.49 -1.25
N ASP A 295 -2.85 -6.00 -0.30
CA ASP A 295 -4.30 -6.04 -0.32
C ASP A 295 -4.94 -4.64 -0.31
N LEU A 296 -4.46 -3.76 0.58
CA LEU A 296 -4.95 -2.39 0.69
C LEU A 296 -4.51 -1.54 -0.51
N TYR A 297 -3.32 -1.77 -1.07
CA TYR A 297 -2.90 -1.12 -2.31
C TYR A 297 -3.88 -1.43 -3.46
N ALA A 298 -4.28 -2.68 -3.60
CA ALA A 298 -5.24 -3.10 -4.61
C ALA A 298 -6.62 -2.49 -4.36
N ARG A 299 -7.12 -2.60 -3.12
CA ARG A 299 -8.44 -2.10 -2.73
C ARG A 299 -8.56 -0.59 -2.91
N TYR A 300 -7.60 0.17 -2.37
CA TYR A 300 -7.67 1.63 -2.40
C TYR A 300 -7.20 2.21 -3.72
N GLY A 301 -6.32 1.54 -4.48
CA GLY A 301 -6.05 1.87 -5.87
C GLY A 301 -7.34 1.89 -6.71
N LEU A 302 -8.16 0.84 -6.59
CA LEU A 302 -9.45 0.74 -7.26
C LEU A 302 -10.51 1.69 -6.69
N PHE A 303 -10.54 1.91 -5.38
CA PHE A 303 -11.44 2.87 -4.76
C PHE A 303 -11.20 4.29 -5.28
N TYR A 304 -9.95 4.73 -5.30
CA TYR A 304 -9.61 6.09 -5.73
C TYR A 304 -9.76 6.29 -7.23
N ILE A 305 -9.50 5.28 -8.07
CA ILE A 305 -9.76 5.43 -9.50
C ILE A 305 -11.26 5.52 -9.80
N LYS A 306 -12.09 4.72 -9.13
CA LYS A 306 -13.56 4.81 -9.24
C LYS A 306 -14.07 6.16 -8.74
N ALA A 307 -13.50 6.68 -7.65
CA ALA A 307 -13.83 7.99 -7.13
C ALA A 307 -13.43 9.12 -8.09
N ALA A 308 -12.26 9.04 -8.71
CA ALA A 308 -11.79 10.01 -9.70
C ALA A 308 -12.67 10.02 -10.96
N LEU A 309 -13.11 8.86 -11.44
CA LEU A 309 -14.04 8.74 -12.55
C LEU A 309 -15.43 9.35 -12.23
N ALA A 310 -15.83 9.32 -10.96
CA ALA A 310 -17.03 9.98 -10.46
C ALA A 310 -16.83 11.48 -10.12
N GLY A 311 -15.67 12.08 -10.44
CA GLY A 311 -15.36 13.48 -10.16
C GLY A 311 -15.18 13.83 -8.67
N ARG A 312 -15.00 12.83 -7.79
CA ARG A 312 -14.78 13.04 -6.35
C ARG A 312 -13.37 13.54 -6.07
N THR A 313 -13.25 14.44 -5.10
CA THR A 313 -11.97 14.98 -4.63
C THR A 313 -11.76 14.65 -3.16
N PHE A 314 -10.49 14.67 -2.74
CA PHE A 314 -10.09 14.35 -1.37
C PHE A 314 -9.28 15.51 -0.79
N LYS A 315 -9.13 15.50 0.55
CA LYS A 315 -8.34 16.49 1.30
C LYS A 315 -7.41 15.76 2.26
N PRO A 316 -6.30 16.37 2.66
CA PRO A 316 -5.45 15.83 3.73
C PRO A 316 -6.25 15.59 5.03
N GLY A 317 -5.93 14.52 5.74
CA GLY A 317 -6.56 14.14 7.00
C GLY A 317 -6.69 12.63 7.19
N PRO A 318 -7.17 12.19 8.36
CA PRO A 318 -7.40 10.77 8.63
C PRO A 318 -8.51 10.21 7.72
N THR A 319 -8.36 8.94 7.35
CA THR A 319 -9.36 8.21 6.57
C THR A 319 -10.23 7.34 7.49
N ASP A 320 -11.27 6.72 6.92
CA ASP A 320 -12.14 5.75 7.60
C ASP A 320 -11.55 4.31 7.64
N HIS A 321 -10.36 4.12 7.09
CA HIS A 321 -9.70 2.83 6.98
C HIS A 321 -8.30 2.77 7.63
N GLY A 322 -8.05 3.67 8.58
CA GLY A 322 -6.85 3.63 9.42
C GLY A 322 -5.57 4.15 8.77
N SER A 323 -5.69 4.89 7.66
CA SER A 323 -4.61 5.61 7.01
C SER A 323 -4.73 7.12 7.17
N VAL A 324 -3.79 7.86 6.60
CA VAL A 324 -3.81 9.32 6.57
C VAL A 324 -3.51 9.82 5.16
N ILE A 325 -4.39 10.66 4.62
CA ILE A 325 -4.08 11.38 3.38
C ILE A 325 -3.17 12.56 3.71
N VAL A 326 -2.00 12.59 3.09
CA VAL A 326 -1.03 13.69 3.21
C VAL A 326 -0.85 14.39 1.87
N GLN A 327 -0.44 15.65 1.90
CA GLN A 327 -0.05 16.38 0.69
C GLN A 327 1.47 16.30 0.51
N ARG A 328 1.93 15.51 -0.47
CA ARG A 328 3.37 15.34 -0.75
C ARG A 328 3.98 16.51 -1.50
N ALA A 329 3.20 17.07 -2.42
CA ALA A 329 3.57 18.21 -3.25
C ALA A 329 2.30 19.00 -3.61
N PRO A 330 2.39 20.23 -4.13
CA PRO A 330 1.22 20.97 -4.61
C PRO A 330 0.42 20.12 -5.60
N GLY A 331 -0.85 19.84 -5.25
CA GLY A 331 -1.78 19.04 -6.07
C GLY A 331 -1.56 17.54 -6.06
N VAL A 332 -0.61 16.99 -5.29
CA VAL A 332 -0.36 15.56 -5.15
C VAL A 332 -0.74 15.08 -3.76
N LEU A 333 -1.81 14.31 -3.67
CA LEU A 333 -2.25 13.65 -2.44
C LEU A 333 -1.74 12.21 -2.39
N GLU A 334 -1.37 11.78 -1.18
CA GLU A 334 -0.94 10.41 -0.91
C GLU A 334 -1.74 9.85 0.26
N ASP A 335 -2.39 8.72 0.05
CA ASP A 335 -2.99 7.92 1.12
C ASP A 335 -1.90 7.00 1.70
N GLN A 336 -1.42 7.35 2.91
CA GLN A 336 -0.37 6.63 3.61
C GLN A 336 -0.96 5.50 4.44
N LEU A 337 -0.89 4.30 3.90
CA LEU A 337 -1.38 3.08 4.52
C LEU A 337 -0.42 2.57 5.62
N PRO A 338 -0.93 1.88 6.66
CA PRO A 338 -0.10 1.29 7.69
C PRO A 338 0.78 0.16 7.14
N ALA A 339 2.00 0.04 7.66
CA ALA A 339 2.93 -1.04 7.37
C ALA A 339 3.57 -1.55 8.67
N PRO A 340 3.01 -2.57 9.32
CA PRO A 340 3.49 -3.08 10.59
C PRO A 340 4.82 -3.82 10.42
N LEU A 341 5.65 -3.75 11.47
CA LEU A 341 6.78 -4.67 11.63
C LEU A 341 6.23 -6.02 12.10
N VAL A 342 6.53 -7.07 11.35
CA VAL A 342 6.15 -8.44 11.65
C VAL A 342 7.37 -9.20 12.12
N THR A 343 7.25 -9.83 13.28
CA THR A 343 8.27 -10.64 13.93
C THR A 343 7.68 -11.98 14.36
N LYS A 344 8.45 -12.83 15.01
CA LYS A 344 7.96 -14.09 15.59
C LYS A 344 6.77 -13.89 16.54
N ALA A 345 6.66 -12.73 17.18
CA ALA A 345 5.58 -12.46 18.15
C ALA A 345 4.20 -12.26 17.50
N ASN A 346 4.13 -11.80 16.25
CA ASN A 346 2.87 -11.45 15.59
C ASN A 346 2.72 -12.02 14.16
N VAL A 347 3.64 -12.90 13.72
CA VAL A 347 3.61 -13.46 12.35
C VAL A 347 2.36 -14.28 12.06
N ASP A 348 1.66 -14.78 13.10
CA ASP A 348 0.44 -15.57 12.97
C ASP A 348 -0.86 -14.74 13.02
N ASP A 349 -0.74 -13.41 13.08
CA ASP A 349 -1.90 -12.52 13.03
C ASP A 349 -2.64 -12.67 11.69
N LYS A 350 -3.92 -13.02 11.79
CA LYS A 350 -4.82 -13.23 10.64
C LYS A 350 -5.15 -11.92 9.90
N GLY A 351 -4.90 -10.78 10.50
CA GLY A 351 -5.04 -9.47 9.85
C GLY A 351 -3.91 -9.16 8.86
N LEU A 352 -2.82 -9.91 8.88
CA LEU A 352 -1.71 -9.73 7.94
C LEU A 352 -2.07 -10.37 6.58
N TRP A 353 -1.97 -9.58 5.52
CA TRP A 353 -2.37 -10.00 4.17
C TRP A 353 -1.65 -11.27 3.67
N GLY A 354 -0.37 -11.46 4.03
CA GLY A 354 0.39 -12.64 3.65
C GLY A 354 -0.08 -13.94 4.30
N ASN A 355 -0.93 -13.86 5.35
CA ASN A 355 -1.61 -15.00 5.95
C ASN A 355 -3.00 -15.28 5.35
N THR A 356 -3.58 -14.33 4.61
CA THR A 356 -4.95 -14.43 4.08
C THR A 356 -5.01 -14.74 2.60
N ILE A 357 -3.92 -14.55 1.86
CA ILE A 357 -3.86 -14.84 0.44
C ILE A 357 -3.87 -16.36 0.20
N LYS A 358 -4.75 -16.81 -0.69
CA LYS A 358 -4.90 -18.22 -1.08
C LYS A 358 -4.43 -18.42 -2.52
#